data_510397509284df50a558245eebbc2ea3
#
_entry.id   510397509284df50a558245eebbc2ea3
#
_cell.length_a   1.000
_cell.length_b   1.000
_cell.length_c   1.000
_cell.angle_alpha   90.00
_cell.angle_beta   90.00
_cell.angle_gamma   90.00
#
_symmetry.space_group_name_H-M   'P 1'
#
loop_
_entity.id
_entity.type
_entity.pdbx_description
1 polymer ?
#
loop_
_entity_poly.entity_id
_entity_poly.type
_entity_poly.pdbx_seq_one_letter_code
_entity_poly.pdbx_strand_id
1 'polypeptide(L)'
;IPMIVPVNTPLWMIAVATAFAVIFAKEVFGGTGYNIFNVALVTRAFLFFAYPAAMSGDQVFVRTADTFGIGAGQVVDGFSGATPLGQVAIAGKEMIGSFQAVDVLGNPISTWDAFIGLIPGSIGETSVLAILIGAVILLVTGIASWKTMVSVFVGGAFMSLIFNMVGTTVAMCVSPLDHLFLGGFAFGAVFMATDPVTSARTETGKYIYGFLVGAMAIIIRALNPGYPEGMMLAILLMNVFAPLIDYYVVEANISRRLKRVIK
;
A
#
# COMPACT_ATOMS: atom_id res chain seq x y z
N ILE A 1 -12.98 -1.61 -1.61
CA ILE A 1 -12.66 -2.89 -2.27
C ILE A 1 -12.50 -2.70 -3.77
N PRO A 2 -13.48 -2.18 -4.54
CA PRO A 2 -13.37 -2.09 -6.02
C PRO A 2 -12.15 -1.32 -6.53
N MET A 3 -11.65 -0.37 -5.76
CA MET A 3 -10.50 0.46 -6.15
C MET A 3 -9.15 -0.25 -6.06
N ILE A 4 -9.08 -1.37 -5.37
CA ILE A 4 -7.82 -2.11 -5.09
C ILE A 4 -7.81 -3.52 -5.69
N VAL A 5 -8.86 -3.88 -6.42
CA VAL A 5 -9.02 -5.19 -7.07
C VAL A 5 -8.92 -4.98 -8.59
N PRO A 6 -8.31 -5.90 -9.36
CA PRO A 6 -8.27 -5.84 -10.81
C PRO A 6 -9.66 -5.72 -11.42
N VAL A 7 -9.76 -4.98 -12.53
CA VAL A 7 -11.05 -4.64 -13.17
C VAL A 7 -11.79 -5.89 -13.66
N ASN A 8 -11.06 -6.89 -14.11
CA ASN A 8 -11.61 -8.13 -14.68
C ASN A 8 -12.04 -9.16 -13.63
N THR A 9 -11.90 -8.87 -12.33
CA THR A 9 -12.27 -9.82 -11.28
C THR A 9 -13.78 -10.04 -11.26
N PRO A 10 -14.25 -11.30 -11.37
CA PRO A 10 -15.67 -11.61 -11.36
C PRO A 10 -16.36 -11.15 -10.07
N LEU A 11 -17.56 -10.57 -10.19
CA LEU A 11 -18.30 -10.00 -9.05
C LEU A 11 -18.60 -11.03 -7.96
N TRP A 12 -18.85 -12.30 -8.33
CA TRP A 12 -19.12 -13.35 -7.36
C TRP A 12 -17.90 -13.64 -6.47
N MET A 13 -16.67 -13.57 -7.01
CA MET A 13 -15.44 -13.72 -6.23
C MET A 13 -15.30 -12.59 -5.21
N ILE A 14 -15.57 -11.36 -5.62
CA ILE A 14 -15.57 -10.19 -4.75
C ILE A 14 -16.63 -10.35 -3.65
N ALA A 15 -17.82 -10.82 -3.98
CA ALA A 15 -18.90 -11.04 -3.01
C ALA A 15 -18.52 -12.09 -1.95
N VAL A 16 -17.98 -13.25 -2.36
CA VAL A 16 -17.51 -14.30 -1.44
C VAL A 16 -16.39 -13.80 -0.57
N ALA A 17 -15.37 -13.15 -1.15
CA ALA A 17 -14.23 -12.62 -0.41
C ALA A 17 -14.65 -11.52 0.59
N THR A 18 -15.59 -10.66 0.20
CA THR A 18 -16.11 -9.62 1.09
C THR A 18 -16.92 -10.21 2.23
N ALA A 19 -17.78 -11.19 1.96
CA ALA A 19 -18.54 -11.90 2.99
C ALA A 19 -17.59 -12.58 4.00
N PHE A 20 -16.57 -13.27 3.51
CA PHE A 20 -15.52 -13.84 4.34
C PHE A 20 -14.84 -12.78 5.22
N ALA A 21 -14.38 -11.68 4.61
CA ALA A 21 -13.69 -10.63 5.34
C ALA A 21 -14.58 -9.94 6.38
N VAL A 22 -15.84 -9.68 6.08
CA VAL A 22 -16.79 -9.10 7.04
C VAL A 22 -16.99 -10.03 8.23
N ILE A 23 -17.21 -11.33 7.99
CA ILE A 23 -17.42 -12.29 9.06
C ILE A 23 -16.16 -12.41 9.93
N PHE A 24 -15.01 -12.72 9.33
CA PHE A 24 -13.81 -13.07 10.08
C PHE A 24 -12.96 -11.88 10.55
N ALA A 25 -13.01 -10.73 9.89
CA ALA A 25 -12.22 -9.57 10.31
C ALA A 25 -13.02 -8.60 11.20
N LYS A 26 -14.37 -8.65 11.16
CA LYS A 26 -15.22 -7.69 11.82
C LYS A 26 -16.24 -8.35 12.78
N GLU A 27 -17.16 -9.19 12.27
CA GLU A 27 -18.30 -9.65 13.06
C GLU A 27 -17.91 -10.59 14.18
N VAL A 28 -16.93 -11.48 13.98
CA VAL A 28 -16.42 -12.42 15.02
C VAL A 28 -15.85 -11.66 16.22
N PHE A 29 -15.34 -10.45 16.02
CA PHE A 29 -14.72 -9.62 17.08
C PHE A 29 -15.69 -8.65 17.75
N GLY A 30 -16.96 -8.61 17.36
CA GLY A 30 -17.98 -7.76 17.97
C GLY A 30 -18.59 -6.71 17.05
N GLY A 31 -18.26 -6.72 15.76
CA GLY A 31 -18.89 -5.89 14.75
C GLY A 31 -18.22 -4.52 14.56
N THR A 32 -19.02 -3.50 14.30
CA THR A 32 -18.51 -2.16 13.94
C THR A 32 -17.74 -1.52 15.10
N GLY A 33 -16.49 -1.15 14.86
CA GLY A 33 -15.61 -0.52 15.85
C GLY A 33 -14.74 -1.50 16.65
N TYR A 34 -14.92 -2.82 16.47
CA TYR A 34 -14.15 -3.86 17.14
C TYR A 34 -13.33 -4.72 16.17
N ASN A 35 -13.33 -4.38 14.89
CA ASN A 35 -12.52 -5.09 13.89
C ASN A 35 -11.03 -4.97 14.19
N ILE A 36 -10.34 -6.11 14.17
CA ILE A 36 -8.87 -6.18 14.36
C ILE A 36 -8.15 -5.83 13.05
N PHE A 37 -8.71 -6.28 11.92
CA PHE A 37 -8.14 -6.07 10.59
C PHE A 37 -8.99 -5.13 9.76
N ASN A 38 -8.36 -4.40 8.87
CA ASN A 38 -9.06 -3.65 7.83
C ASN A 38 -9.76 -4.63 6.86
N VAL A 39 -11.09 -4.56 6.80
CA VAL A 39 -11.93 -5.49 6.03
C VAL A 39 -11.59 -5.50 4.54
N ALA A 40 -11.29 -4.32 3.96
CA ALA A 40 -10.95 -4.23 2.54
C ALA A 40 -9.62 -4.95 2.23
N LEU A 41 -8.64 -4.86 3.13
CA LEU A 41 -7.35 -5.54 2.98
C LEU A 41 -7.48 -7.04 3.18
N VAL A 42 -8.32 -7.51 4.12
CA VAL A 42 -8.61 -8.95 4.29
C VAL A 42 -9.31 -9.50 3.04
N THR A 43 -10.25 -8.75 2.46
CA THR A 43 -10.89 -9.12 1.19
C THR A 43 -9.85 -9.31 0.09
N ARG A 44 -8.95 -8.34 -0.08
CA ARG A 44 -7.89 -8.42 -1.10
C ARG A 44 -6.91 -9.57 -0.81
N ALA A 45 -6.55 -9.79 0.45
CA ALA A 45 -5.70 -10.90 0.85
C ALA A 45 -6.35 -12.26 0.53
N PHE A 46 -7.63 -12.43 0.86
CA PHE A 46 -8.37 -13.63 0.52
C PHE A 46 -8.39 -13.89 -0.99
N LEU A 47 -8.69 -12.85 -1.79
CA LEU A 47 -8.68 -12.97 -3.24
C LEU A 47 -7.30 -13.34 -3.78
N PHE A 48 -6.24 -12.73 -3.26
CA PHE A 48 -4.87 -13.01 -3.68
C PHE A 48 -4.45 -14.46 -3.40
N PHE A 49 -4.80 -15.00 -2.23
CA PHE A 49 -4.42 -16.36 -1.87
C PHE A 49 -5.36 -17.42 -2.44
N ALA A 50 -6.66 -17.14 -2.56
CA ALA A 50 -7.64 -18.09 -3.08
C ALA A 50 -7.70 -18.12 -4.60
N TYR A 51 -7.47 -16.98 -5.25
CA TYR A 51 -7.60 -16.80 -6.71
C TYR A 51 -6.40 -16.06 -7.30
N PRO A 52 -5.17 -16.62 -7.17
CA PRO A 52 -3.95 -15.91 -7.58
C PRO A 52 -3.95 -15.53 -9.07
N ALA A 53 -4.52 -16.35 -9.94
CA ALA A 53 -4.61 -16.07 -11.37
C ALA A 53 -5.47 -14.83 -11.71
N ALA A 54 -6.53 -14.57 -10.93
CA ALA A 54 -7.38 -13.40 -11.12
C ALA A 54 -6.78 -12.12 -10.49
N MET A 55 -5.80 -12.28 -9.59
CA MET A 55 -5.15 -11.19 -8.87
C MET A 55 -3.71 -10.95 -9.34
N SER A 56 -3.27 -11.65 -10.39
CA SER A 56 -1.95 -11.44 -10.98
C SER A 56 -1.82 -10.03 -11.57
N GLY A 57 -0.61 -9.50 -11.55
CA GLY A 57 -0.31 -8.16 -12.05
C GLY A 57 -0.58 -7.93 -13.54
N ASP A 58 -0.93 -8.98 -14.29
CA ASP A 58 -1.22 -8.91 -15.73
C ASP A 58 -2.70 -8.54 -16.04
N GLN A 59 -3.56 -8.47 -15.03
CA GLN A 59 -5.00 -8.18 -15.16
C GLN A 59 -5.35 -6.74 -14.70
N VAL A 60 -4.39 -5.84 -14.74
CA VAL A 60 -4.56 -4.49 -14.22
C VAL A 60 -5.14 -3.53 -15.26
N PHE A 61 -5.75 -2.46 -14.76
CA PHE A 61 -6.18 -1.34 -15.59
C PHE A 61 -4.96 -0.63 -16.16
N VAL A 62 -4.95 -0.44 -17.48
CA VAL A 62 -3.88 0.26 -18.19
C VAL A 62 -4.40 1.64 -18.59
N ARG A 63 -3.72 2.67 -18.07
CA ARG A 63 -3.98 4.05 -18.42
C ARG A 63 -2.83 4.57 -19.27
N THR A 64 -3.16 5.02 -20.46
CA THR A 64 -2.20 5.72 -21.36
C THR A 64 -2.45 7.22 -21.31
N ALA A 65 -1.46 8.05 -21.67
CA ALA A 65 -1.59 9.50 -21.72
C ALA A 65 -2.81 9.96 -22.55
N ASP A 66 -3.18 9.17 -23.52
CA ASP A 66 -4.25 9.45 -24.48
C ASP A 66 -5.66 9.19 -23.93
N THR A 67 -5.79 8.50 -22.80
CA THR A 67 -7.09 8.24 -22.14
C THR A 67 -7.78 9.53 -21.65
N PHE A 68 -7.06 10.65 -21.57
CA PHE A 68 -7.60 11.97 -21.19
C PHE A 68 -8.02 12.86 -22.38
N GLY A 69 -7.90 12.41 -23.61
CA GLY A 69 -8.19 13.22 -24.78
C GLY A 69 -7.15 14.32 -25.05
N ILE A 70 -5.96 14.24 -24.45
CA ILE A 70 -4.85 15.17 -24.63
C ILE A 70 -3.87 14.67 -25.72
N GLY A 71 -4.22 13.62 -26.41
CA GLY A 71 -3.45 13.02 -27.50
C GLY A 71 -4.24 11.94 -28.22
N ALA A 72 -3.87 11.61 -29.44
CA ALA A 72 -4.55 10.63 -30.27
C ALA A 72 -4.10 9.20 -29.90
N GLY A 73 -4.34 8.77 -28.67
CA GLY A 73 -3.93 7.45 -28.21
C GLY A 73 -4.91 6.35 -28.55
N GLN A 74 -4.37 5.27 -29.02
CA GLN A 74 -5.15 4.04 -29.17
C GLN A 74 -5.30 3.36 -27.81
N VAL A 75 -6.53 3.25 -27.34
CA VAL A 75 -6.87 2.27 -26.33
C VAL A 75 -6.64 0.89 -26.97
N VAL A 76 -5.60 0.21 -26.56
CA VAL A 76 -5.31 -1.13 -27.06
C VAL A 76 -6.26 -2.09 -26.38
N ASP A 77 -7.32 -2.46 -27.10
CA ASP A 77 -8.26 -3.48 -26.64
C ASP A 77 -7.53 -4.80 -26.37
N GLY A 78 -7.74 -5.34 -25.16
CA GLY A 78 -7.23 -6.65 -24.79
C GLY A 78 -5.76 -6.69 -24.36
N PHE A 79 -5.12 -5.56 -24.13
CA PHE A 79 -3.77 -5.54 -23.57
C PHE A 79 -3.81 -5.54 -22.04
N SER A 80 -3.20 -6.53 -21.45
CA SER A 80 -2.85 -6.58 -20.04
C SER A 80 -1.34 -6.42 -19.91
N GLY A 81 -0.89 -5.43 -19.16
CA GLY A 81 0.53 -5.17 -18.91
C GLY A 81 0.87 -5.41 -17.44
N ALA A 82 2.07 -5.91 -17.17
CA ALA A 82 2.55 -6.05 -15.81
C ALA A 82 2.70 -4.67 -15.16
N THR A 83 2.32 -4.57 -13.87
CA THR A 83 2.57 -3.36 -13.10
C THR A 83 4.07 -3.04 -13.06
N PRO A 84 4.47 -1.77 -12.91
CA PRO A 84 5.90 -1.41 -12.80
C PRO A 84 6.62 -2.20 -11.71
N LEU A 85 5.97 -2.46 -10.58
CA LEU A 85 6.52 -3.29 -9.51
C LEU A 85 6.59 -4.78 -9.88
N GLY A 86 5.64 -5.28 -10.65
CA GLY A 86 5.68 -6.64 -11.20
C GLY A 86 6.87 -6.81 -12.13
N GLN A 87 7.16 -5.82 -12.99
CA GLN A 87 8.34 -5.83 -13.86
C GLN A 87 9.64 -5.81 -13.04
N VAL A 88 9.72 -4.99 -11.98
CA VAL A 88 10.86 -4.94 -11.05
C VAL A 88 11.08 -6.29 -10.36
N ALA A 89 10.01 -6.99 -9.97
CA ALA A 89 10.08 -8.28 -9.29
C ALA A 89 10.61 -9.40 -10.20
N ILE A 90 10.30 -9.33 -11.50
CA ILE A 90 10.74 -10.30 -12.51
C ILE A 90 12.17 -9.99 -13.00
N ALA A 91 12.60 -8.73 -12.88
CA ALA A 91 13.92 -8.30 -13.33
C ALA A 91 15.04 -9.05 -12.58
N GLY A 92 15.93 -9.67 -13.33
CA GLY A 92 17.07 -10.41 -12.77
C GLY A 92 18.14 -9.50 -12.18
N LYS A 93 19.02 -10.06 -11.37
CA LYS A 93 20.17 -9.33 -10.76
C LYS A 93 21.10 -8.68 -11.80
N GLU A 94 21.16 -9.25 -12.99
CA GLU A 94 22.00 -8.76 -14.10
C GLU A 94 21.55 -7.39 -14.63
N MET A 95 20.29 -6.99 -14.35
CA MET A 95 19.72 -5.72 -14.79
C MET A 95 19.88 -4.60 -13.76
N ILE A 96 20.66 -4.80 -12.69
CA ILE A 96 20.91 -3.76 -11.69
C ILE A 96 21.60 -2.56 -12.34
N GLY A 97 21.00 -1.38 -12.18
CA GLY A 97 21.50 -0.12 -12.75
C GLY A 97 21.10 0.17 -14.20
N SER A 98 20.58 -0.83 -14.93
CA SER A 98 20.09 -0.65 -16.31
C SER A 98 18.58 -0.87 -16.45
N PHE A 99 17.91 -1.38 -15.40
CA PHE A 99 16.49 -1.66 -15.43
C PHE A 99 15.67 -0.38 -15.39
N GLN A 100 14.74 -0.27 -16.32
CA GLN A 100 13.72 0.77 -16.34
C GLN A 100 12.37 0.12 -16.60
N ALA A 101 11.39 0.41 -15.74
CA ALA A 101 10.04 -0.05 -15.97
C ALA A 101 9.48 0.62 -17.23
N VAL A 102 8.77 -0.15 -18.04
CA VAL A 102 8.19 0.33 -19.29
C VAL A 102 6.67 0.31 -19.22
N ASP A 103 6.05 1.26 -19.92
CA ASP A 103 4.62 1.30 -20.15
C ASP A 103 4.22 0.24 -21.19
N VAL A 104 2.92 0.09 -21.39
CA VAL A 104 2.29 -0.80 -22.38
C VAL A 104 2.83 -0.59 -23.81
N LEU A 105 3.19 0.64 -24.13
CA LEU A 105 3.74 1.02 -25.43
C LEU A 105 5.27 0.83 -25.54
N GLY A 106 5.91 0.31 -24.47
CA GLY A 106 7.37 0.15 -24.41
C GLY A 106 8.13 1.43 -24.06
N ASN A 107 7.44 2.52 -23.70
CA ASN A 107 8.08 3.74 -23.25
C ASN A 107 8.53 3.62 -21.80
N PRO A 108 9.67 4.19 -21.43
CA PRO A 108 10.13 4.20 -20.04
C PRO A 108 9.18 5.02 -19.16
N ILE A 109 8.80 4.46 -18.03
CA ILE A 109 7.95 5.14 -17.05
C ILE A 109 8.81 6.12 -16.25
N SER A 110 8.44 7.40 -16.25
CA SER A 110 9.08 8.40 -15.41
C SER A 110 8.41 8.49 -14.04
N THR A 111 9.12 8.99 -13.03
CA THR A 111 8.56 9.29 -11.70
C THR A 111 7.38 10.27 -11.79
N TRP A 112 7.39 11.16 -12.81
CA TRP A 112 6.29 12.10 -13.05
C TRP A 112 5.02 11.39 -13.57
N ASP A 113 5.17 10.41 -14.45
CA ASP A 113 4.05 9.59 -14.94
C ASP A 113 3.42 8.81 -13.79
N ALA A 114 4.24 8.25 -12.89
CA ALA A 114 3.77 7.60 -11.67
C ALA A 114 3.04 8.57 -10.73
N PHE A 115 3.48 9.82 -10.63
CA PHE A 115 2.82 10.83 -9.79
C PHE A 115 1.45 11.24 -10.35
N ILE A 116 1.34 11.48 -11.66
CA ILE A 116 0.06 11.84 -12.31
C ILE A 116 -0.87 10.62 -12.39
N GLY A 117 -0.32 9.40 -12.60
CA GLY A 117 -1.07 8.16 -12.71
C GLY A 117 -1.18 7.60 -14.11
N LEU A 118 -0.22 7.90 -14.97
CA LEU A 118 -0.08 7.33 -16.32
C LEU A 118 0.69 6.00 -16.27
N ILE A 119 0.30 5.13 -15.35
CA ILE A 119 0.93 3.83 -15.11
C ILE A 119 -0.12 2.72 -15.05
N PRO A 120 0.23 1.49 -15.45
CA PRO A 120 -0.65 0.34 -15.24
C PRO A 120 -0.78 0.01 -13.73
N GLY A 121 -2.01 -0.19 -13.27
CA GLY A 121 -2.28 -0.49 -11.87
C GLY A 121 -3.78 -0.64 -11.56
N SER A 122 -4.13 -0.84 -10.31
CA SER A 122 -5.53 -0.82 -9.86
C SER A 122 -6.08 0.61 -9.90
N ILE A 123 -7.38 0.78 -10.17
CA ILE A 123 -8.02 2.09 -10.40
C ILE A 123 -7.70 3.11 -9.29
N GLY A 124 -7.68 2.70 -8.03
CA GLY A 124 -7.47 3.59 -6.89
C GLY A 124 -6.02 3.93 -6.58
N GLU A 125 -5.06 3.17 -7.12
CA GLU A 125 -3.65 3.30 -6.72
C GLU A 125 -2.73 3.94 -7.77
N THR A 126 -3.23 4.23 -8.97
CA THR A 126 -2.41 4.75 -10.07
C THR A 126 -1.99 6.21 -9.86
N SER A 127 -2.91 7.10 -9.47
CA SER A 127 -2.65 8.55 -9.39
C SER A 127 -2.35 9.02 -7.97
N VAL A 128 -1.09 9.29 -7.68
CA VAL A 128 -0.66 9.86 -6.39
C VAL A 128 -1.26 11.25 -6.19
N LEU A 129 -1.39 12.05 -7.25
CA LEU A 129 -2.02 13.37 -7.19
C LEU A 129 -3.47 13.29 -6.69
N ALA A 130 -4.27 12.37 -7.22
CA ALA A 130 -5.65 12.16 -6.78
C ALA A 130 -5.71 11.65 -5.33
N ILE A 131 -4.78 10.78 -4.94
CA ILE A 131 -4.64 10.29 -3.57
C ILE A 131 -4.32 11.45 -2.60
N LEU A 132 -3.44 12.38 -2.97
CA LEU A 132 -3.11 13.56 -2.16
C LEU A 132 -4.30 14.51 -1.99
N ILE A 133 -5.12 14.70 -3.02
CA ILE A 133 -6.38 15.46 -2.89
C ILE A 133 -7.29 14.78 -1.87
N GLY A 134 -7.45 13.46 -1.94
CA GLY A 134 -8.18 12.68 -0.95
C GLY A 134 -7.58 12.78 0.45
N ALA A 135 -6.25 12.79 0.58
CA ALA A 135 -5.55 13.00 1.84
C ALA A 135 -5.90 14.35 2.47
N VAL A 136 -5.89 15.44 1.68
CA VAL A 136 -6.27 16.78 2.16
C VAL A 136 -7.71 16.78 2.70
N ILE A 137 -8.65 16.17 1.98
CA ILE A 137 -10.05 16.07 2.43
C ILE A 137 -10.13 15.33 3.78
N LEU A 138 -9.45 14.19 3.92
CA LEU A 138 -9.45 13.41 5.15
C LEU A 138 -8.80 14.14 6.33
N LEU A 139 -7.77 14.95 6.08
CA LEU A 139 -7.11 15.74 7.10
C LEU A 139 -7.94 16.93 7.52
N VAL A 140 -8.56 17.64 6.59
CA VAL A 140 -9.45 18.78 6.88
C VAL A 140 -10.70 18.34 7.67
N THR A 141 -11.25 17.16 7.32
CA THR A 141 -12.39 16.58 8.06
C THR A 141 -11.98 15.97 9.41
N GLY A 142 -10.68 15.82 9.69
CA GLY A 142 -10.18 15.25 10.93
C GLY A 142 -10.40 13.74 11.10
N ILE A 143 -10.82 13.06 10.03
CA ILE A 143 -11.08 11.61 10.06
C ILE A 143 -9.76 10.83 10.12
N ALA A 144 -8.78 11.23 9.34
CA ALA A 144 -7.49 10.54 9.28
C ALA A 144 -6.40 11.26 10.09
N SER A 145 -5.47 10.47 10.63
CA SER A 145 -4.34 10.99 11.39
C SER A 145 -3.18 11.36 10.47
N TRP A 146 -2.83 12.64 10.39
CA TRP A 146 -1.63 13.09 9.66
C TRP A 146 -0.33 12.46 10.18
N LYS A 147 -0.29 12.15 11.50
CA LYS A 147 0.88 11.53 12.16
C LYS A 147 1.14 10.13 11.59
N THR A 148 0.10 9.36 11.42
CA THR A 148 0.19 8.03 10.79
C THR A 148 0.60 8.16 9.33
N MET A 149 -0.05 9.05 8.54
CA MET A 149 0.30 9.24 7.13
C MET A 149 1.78 9.58 6.94
N VAL A 150 2.23 10.67 7.57
CA VAL A 150 3.63 11.12 7.43
C VAL A 150 4.61 10.05 7.89
N SER A 151 4.29 9.36 9.00
CA SER A 151 5.17 8.32 9.54
C SER A 151 5.30 7.11 8.60
N VAL A 152 4.23 6.73 7.87
CA VAL A 152 4.29 5.68 6.85
C VAL A 152 5.24 6.09 5.71
N PHE A 153 5.10 7.31 5.19
CA PHE A 153 6.00 7.80 4.13
C PHE A 153 7.45 7.88 4.59
N VAL A 154 7.68 8.36 5.81
CA VAL A 154 9.05 8.41 6.39
C VAL A 154 9.63 7.01 6.57
N GLY A 155 8.85 6.05 7.09
CA GLY A 155 9.29 4.67 7.27
C GLY A 155 9.63 3.99 5.95
N GLY A 156 8.80 4.20 4.91
CA GLY A 156 9.06 3.70 3.56
C GLY A 156 10.32 4.30 2.93
N ALA A 157 10.47 5.63 2.97
CA ALA A 157 11.64 6.32 2.46
C ALA A 157 12.93 5.88 3.18
N PHE A 158 12.88 5.77 4.52
CA PHE A 158 14.01 5.33 5.33
C PHE A 158 14.47 3.91 4.96
N MET A 159 13.54 2.97 4.84
CA MET A 159 13.90 1.59 4.50
C MET A 159 14.38 1.46 3.05
N SER A 160 13.79 2.22 2.11
CA SER A 160 14.25 2.27 0.74
C SER A 160 15.69 2.80 0.63
N LEU A 161 16.05 3.84 1.39
CA LEU A 161 17.42 4.34 1.46
C LEU A 161 18.39 3.28 1.98
N ILE A 162 18.03 2.52 3.01
CA ILE A 162 18.87 1.42 3.52
C ILE A 162 19.06 0.37 2.42
N PHE A 163 18.01 -0.03 1.73
CA PHE A 163 18.12 -1.02 0.65
C PHE A 163 18.95 -0.52 -0.53
N ASN A 164 18.85 0.75 -0.89
CA ASN A 164 19.71 1.35 -1.91
C ASN A 164 21.22 1.30 -1.55
N MET A 165 21.55 1.36 -0.25
CA MET A 165 22.94 1.18 0.20
C MET A 165 23.41 -0.27 0.06
N VAL A 166 22.52 -1.25 0.18
CA VAL A 166 22.84 -2.68 0.05
C VAL A 166 22.87 -3.12 -1.41
N GLY A 167 21.89 -2.70 -2.22
CA GLY A 167 21.85 -2.80 -3.68
C GLY A 167 22.06 -4.18 -4.31
N THR A 168 21.51 -5.26 -3.71
CA THR A 168 21.75 -6.63 -4.20
C THR A 168 20.73 -7.13 -5.21
N THR A 169 19.62 -6.43 -5.38
CA THR A 169 18.54 -6.75 -6.34
C THR A 169 18.02 -5.48 -7.01
N VAL A 170 17.37 -5.61 -8.17
CA VAL A 170 16.74 -4.47 -8.85
C VAL A 170 15.72 -3.81 -7.94
N ALA A 171 14.91 -4.59 -7.21
CA ALA A 171 13.92 -4.07 -6.27
C ALA A 171 14.54 -3.23 -5.14
N MET A 172 15.75 -3.53 -4.71
CA MET A 172 16.48 -2.71 -3.71
C MET A 172 17.06 -1.43 -4.30
N CYS A 173 17.31 -1.39 -5.61
CA CYS A 173 17.90 -0.24 -6.30
C CYS A 173 16.84 0.77 -6.80
N VAL A 174 15.56 0.48 -6.66
CA VAL A 174 14.48 1.42 -7.02
C VAL A 174 14.60 2.69 -6.18
N SER A 175 14.40 3.85 -6.80
CA SER A 175 14.44 5.16 -6.13
C SER A 175 13.44 5.21 -4.95
N PRO A 176 13.79 5.85 -3.82
CA PRO A 176 12.86 6.05 -2.71
C PRO A 176 11.55 6.72 -3.12
N LEU A 177 11.58 7.68 -4.04
CA LEU A 177 10.37 8.34 -4.55
C LEU A 177 9.50 7.38 -5.36
N ASP A 178 10.12 6.56 -6.20
CA ASP A 178 9.39 5.56 -6.99
C ASP A 178 8.75 4.50 -6.08
N HIS A 179 9.44 4.09 -5.02
CA HIS A 179 8.84 3.21 -4.02
C HIS A 179 7.60 3.80 -3.35
N LEU A 180 7.55 5.12 -3.14
CA LEU A 180 6.41 5.79 -2.52
C LEU A 180 5.25 6.03 -3.51
N PHE A 181 5.56 6.19 -4.80
CA PHE A 181 4.58 6.52 -5.83
C PHE A 181 4.04 5.30 -6.57
N LEU A 182 4.86 4.25 -6.72
CA LEU A 182 4.46 3.05 -7.43
C LEU A 182 3.62 2.11 -6.56
N GLY A 183 2.65 1.46 -7.19
CA GLY A 183 1.75 0.51 -6.56
C GLY A 183 0.86 1.16 -5.51
N GLY A 184 0.29 0.33 -4.66
CA GLY A 184 -0.66 0.77 -3.64
C GLY A 184 -0.06 1.44 -2.40
N PHE A 185 1.23 1.87 -2.41
CA PHE A 185 1.87 2.44 -1.21
C PHE A 185 1.17 3.72 -0.75
N ALA A 186 1.05 4.72 -1.62
CA ALA A 186 0.41 6.00 -1.28
C ALA A 186 -1.07 5.80 -0.90
N PHE A 187 -1.80 4.96 -1.65
CA PHE A 187 -3.19 4.63 -1.34
C PHE A 187 -3.34 3.96 0.02
N GLY A 188 -2.50 2.97 0.31
CA GLY A 188 -2.48 2.29 1.60
C GLY A 188 -2.12 3.21 2.76
N ALA A 189 -1.14 4.12 2.57
CA ALA A 189 -0.71 5.08 3.57
C ALA A 189 -1.83 6.08 3.93
N VAL A 190 -2.60 6.53 2.94
CA VAL A 190 -3.63 7.58 3.11
C VAL A 190 -4.97 7.01 3.57
N PHE A 191 -5.46 5.94 2.93
CA PHE A 191 -6.83 5.47 3.14
C PHE A 191 -6.95 4.22 4.01
N MET A 192 -5.86 3.45 4.18
CA MET A 192 -5.93 2.15 4.87
C MET A 192 -5.17 2.14 6.19
N ALA A 193 -3.93 2.64 6.22
CA ALA A 193 -3.14 2.69 7.45
C ALA A 193 -3.68 3.70 8.46
N THR A 194 -4.49 4.65 8.02
CA THR A 194 -5.13 5.67 8.86
C THR A 194 -6.50 5.26 9.40
N ASP A 195 -6.94 4.02 9.15
CA ASP A 195 -8.21 3.51 9.69
C ASP A 195 -8.22 3.66 11.21
N PRO A 196 -9.14 4.47 11.78
CA PRO A 196 -9.13 4.79 13.20
C PRO A 196 -9.44 3.60 14.11
N VAL A 197 -9.97 2.51 13.57
CA VAL A 197 -10.31 1.30 14.34
C VAL A 197 -9.13 0.34 14.44
N THR A 198 -8.44 0.10 13.34
CA THR A 198 -7.39 -0.93 13.24
C THR A 198 -5.98 -0.39 13.45
N SER A 199 -5.78 0.94 13.37
CA SER A 199 -4.47 1.58 13.63
C SER A 199 -4.26 1.86 15.12
N ALA A 200 -3.01 2.20 15.50
CA ALA A 200 -2.69 2.63 16.85
C ALA A 200 -3.46 3.90 17.24
N ARG A 201 -3.97 3.92 18.48
CA ARG A 201 -4.83 5.00 19.00
C ARG A 201 -4.04 6.06 19.75
N THR A 202 -2.94 5.69 20.39
CA THR A 202 -2.10 6.63 21.15
C THR A 202 -1.30 7.53 20.20
N GLU A 203 -1.07 8.78 20.61
CA GLU A 203 -0.38 9.77 19.77
C GLU A 203 1.05 9.33 19.39
N THR A 204 1.79 8.75 20.35
CA THR A 204 3.12 8.20 20.10
C THR A 204 3.03 6.89 19.32
N GLY A 205 2.02 6.07 19.60
CA GLY A 205 1.77 4.81 18.89
C GLY A 205 1.51 5.02 17.40
N LYS A 206 0.83 6.10 17.01
CA LYS A 206 0.59 6.45 15.60
C LYS A 206 1.89 6.63 14.81
N TYR A 207 2.91 7.26 15.42
CA TYR A 207 4.22 7.42 14.77
C TYR A 207 4.95 6.08 14.64
N ILE A 208 4.98 5.27 15.70
CA ILE A 208 5.66 3.96 15.70
C ILE A 208 4.97 3.03 14.71
N TYR A 209 3.64 2.93 14.79
CA TYR A 209 2.83 2.10 13.90
C TYR A 209 3.04 2.48 12.43
N GLY A 210 2.89 3.78 12.12
CA GLY A 210 3.05 4.25 10.74
C GLY A 210 4.45 4.01 10.19
N PHE A 211 5.49 4.29 10.97
CA PHE A 211 6.88 4.03 10.56
C PHE A 211 7.11 2.54 10.26
N LEU A 212 6.63 1.65 11.12
CA LEU A 212 6.76 0.21 10.92
C LEU A 212 5.96 -0.29 9.71
N VAL A 213 4.74 0.24 9.47
CA VAL A 213 3.97 -0.07 8.25
C VAL A 213 4.77 0.27 7.01
N GLY A 214 5.31 1.51 6.94
CA GLY A 214 6.09 1.96 5.79
C GLY A 214 7.35 1.12 5.57
N ALA A 215 8.11 0.87 6.64
CA ALA A 215 9.32 0.06 6.57
C ALA A 215 9.01 -1.39 6.14
N MET A 216 8.00 -2.03 6.74
CA MET A 216 7.60 -3.40 6.40
C MET A 216 7.08 -3.52 4.96
N ALA A 217 6.39 -2.50 4.44
CA ALA A 217 5.93 -2.50 3.05
C ALA A 217 7.11 -2.60 2.07
N ILE A 218 8.18 -1.85 2.32
CA ILE A 218 9.39 -1.88 1.48
C ILE A 218 10.17 -3.18 1.68
N ILE A 219 10.27 -3.69 2.92
CA ILE A 219 10.91 -4.99 3.21
C ILE A 219 10.22 -6.12 2.42
N ILE A 220 8.89 -6.19 2.49
CA ILE A 220 8.12 -7.22 1.78
C ILE A 220 8.32 -7.07 0.27
N ARG A 221 8.25 -5.85 -0.25
CA ARG A 221 8.42 -5.53 -1.67
C ARG A 221 9.79 -5.94 -2.20
N ALA A 222 10.85 -5.67 -1.45
CA ALA A 222 12.22 -5.93 -1.87
C ALA A 222 12.66 -7.40 -1.70
N LEU A 223 12.12 -8.10 -0.70
CA LEU A 223 12.53 -9.46 -0.36
C LEU A 223 11.57 -10.55 -0.87
N ASN A 224 10.33 -10.18 -1.19
CA ASN A 224 9.32 -11.14 -1.65
C ASN A 224 8.84 -10.84 -3.08
N PRO A 225 9.48 -11.42 -4.11
CA PRO A 225 9.08 -11.22 -5.51
C PRO A 225 7.68 -11.77 -5.80
N GLY A 226 7.17 -12.70 -5.00
CA GLY A 226 5.81 -13.25 -5.16
C GLY A 226 4.70 -12.26 -4.77
N TYR A 227 5.03 -11.18 -4.03
CA TYR A 227 4.08 -10.12 -3.69
C TYR A 227 4.76 -8.74 -3.75
N PRO A 228 5.00 -8.20 -4.95
CA PRO A 228 5.79 -6.99 -5.13
C PRO A 228 5.15 -5.71 -4.59
N GLU A 229 3.86 -5.68 -4.31
CA GLU A 229 3.19 -4.49 -3.78
C GLU A 229 3.48 -4.24 -2.30
N GLY A 230 3.58 -5.27 -1.48
CA GLY A 230 3.99 -5.23 -0.07
C GLY A 230 3.02 -4.54 0.90
N MET A 231 2.37 -3.47 0.50
CA MET A 231 1.64 -2.55 1.40
C MET A 231 0.46 -3.21 2.13
N MET A 232 -0.31 -4.05 1.45
CA MET A 232 -1.45 -4.77 2.04
C MET A 232 -1.01 -5.66 3.20
N LEU A 233 0.01 -6.49 2.97
CA LEU A 233 0.50 -7.43 3.99
C LEU A 233 1.16 -6.67 5.15
N ALA A 234 1.85 -5.58 4.87
CA ALA A 234 2.46 -4.73 5.90
C ALA A 234 1.40 -4.14 6.85
N ILE A 235 0.31 -3.59 6.30
CA ILE A 235 -0.78 -3.03 7.12
C ILE A 235 -1.46 -4.14 7.93
N LEU A 236 -1.79 -5.28 7.31
CA LEU A 236 -2.42 -6.40 8.03
C LEU A 236 -1.53 -6.92 9.16
N LEU A 237 -0.23 -7.07 8.91
CA LEU A 237 0.72 -7.45 9.93
C LEU A 237 0.75 -6.44 11.08
N MET A 238 0.85 -5.16 10.76
CA MET A 238 0.94 -4.12 11.78
C MET A 238 -0.38 -3.88 12.51
N ASN A 239 -1.53 -4.21 11.93
CA ASN A 239 -2.81 -4.19 12.64
C ASN A 239 -2.81 -5.15 13.84
N VAL A 240 -2.16 -6.32 13.71
CA VAL A 240 -1.98 -7.26 14.82
C VAL A 240 -1.13 -6.65 15.95
N PHE A 241 -0.12 -5.87 15.59
CA PHE A 241 0.79 -5.25 16.55
C PHE A 241 0.30 -3.89 17.09
N ALA A 242 -0.70 -3.27 16.49
CA ALA A 242 -1.22 -1.97 16.92
C ALA A 242 -1.64 -1.95 18.40
N PRO A 243 -2.42 -2.93 18.92
CA PRO A 243 -2.77 -2.97 20.34
C PRO A 243 -1.55 -3.14 21.25
N LEU A 244 -0.55 -3.90 20.82
CA LEU A 244 0.68 -4.10 21.57
C LEU A 244 1.50 -2.81 21.67
N ILE A 245 1.61 -2.05 20.58
CA ILE A 245 2.26 -0.74 20.55
C ILE A 245 1.56 0.21 21.54
N ASP A 246 0.23 0.27 21.49
CA ASP A 246 -0.56 1.13 22.39
C ASP A 246 -0.39 0.71 23.86
N TYR A 247 -0.39 -0.58 24.16
CA TYR A 247 -0.14 -1.10 25.51
C TYR A 247 1.18 -0.57 26.07
N TYR A 248 2.30 -0.74 25.37
CA TYR A 248 3.60 -0.27 25.85
C TYR A 248 3.68 1.26 25.98
N VAL A 249 3.04 2.01 25.09
CA VAL A 249 2.98 3.48 25.20
C VAL A 249 2.22 3.91 26.43
N VAL A 250 1.09 3.27 26.73
CA VAL A 250 0.28 3.56 27.92
C VAL A 250 1.03 3.21 29.18
N GLU A 251 1.64 2.00 29.25
CA GLU A 251 2.43 1.56 30.41
C GLU A 251 3.61 2.49 30.70
N ALA A 252 4.33 2.91 29.66
CA ALA A 252 5.40 3.91 29.80
C ALA A 252 4.88 5.27 30.36
N ASN A 253 3.68 5.69 29.95
CA ASN A 253 3.07 6.91 30.48
C ASN A 253 2.65 6.75 31.96
N ILE A 254 2.09 5.60 32.34
CA ILE A 254 1.73 5.27 33.72
C ILE A 254 3.00 5.31 34.60
N SER A 255 4.06 4.64 34.20
CA SER A 255 5.32 4.60 34.91
C SER A 255 5.94 6.00 35.10
N ARG A 256 5.88 6.86 34.07
CA ARG A 256 6.31 8.26 34.17
C ARG A 256 5.49 9.08 35.15
N ARG A 257 4.17 8.86 35.23
CA ARG A 257 3.28 9.56 36.18
C ARG A 257 3.56 9.10 37.61
N LEU A 258 3.70 7.80 37.84
CA LEU A 258 4.04 7.25 39.18
C LEU A 258 5.35 7.83 39.74
N LYS A 259 6.40 7.95 38.91
CA LYS A 259 7.66 8.58 39.29
C LYS A 259 7.56 10.06 39.68
N ARG A 260 6.50 10.76 39.24
CA ARG A 260 6.26 12.16 39.65
C ARG A 260 5.53 12.29 40.96
N VAL A 261 4.74 11.27 41.33
CA VAL A 261 3.99 11.28 42.62
C VAL A 261 4.89 10.87 43.80
N ILE A 262 5.95 10.07 43.52
CA ILE A 262 6.88 9.60 44.55
C ILE A 262 8.00 10.64 44.86
N LYS A 263 8.12 11.72 44.05
CA LYS A 263 8.94 12.89 44.36
C LYS A 263 8.15 13.95 45.07
#